data_54b59b56e75948113c3eed48f6996e8e
#
_entry.id   54b59b56e75948113c3eed48f6996e8e
#
_cell.length_a   1.000
_cell.length_b   1.000
_cell.length_c   1.000
_cell.angle_alpha   90.00
_cell.angle_beta   90.00
_cell.angle_gamma   90.00
#
_symmetry.space_group_name_H-M   'P 1'
#
loop_
_entity.id
_entity.type
_entity.pdbx_description
1 polymer ?
#
loop_
_entity_poly.entity_id
_entity_poly.type
_entity_poly.pdbx_seq_one_letter_code
_entity_poly.pdbx_strand_id
1 'polypeptide(L)'
;MNTTPTSTAERYDHALRGARHSRLPPDYPTPQPTSAWPAENVALLERYREWLSGSGTSQNVIFQIYIPMAGHALGLNLKPHPQLDIDADLERALDYVKAKQLSAQWIKMCRNALEKFRRFLRQERGQIEVALRPLNRERYCAGLPDWVVEQLERYQHLKQPNWRPARLNQQIMRFWSGHSRLWHWLCERHPITGLADIKRQHILDYVDHGLAAGYATATVNQDLRYFRAFLLFLQEQGYQVPQALLRIPGVKEPDRLPRFLTDEQVRLLHDDFEQRVVQAPSPYIRRDALLDRAAFYLLWQGGLRLGEVEDLLLEDLDLPGRRLTVRQGKGRQDRTVYLTDTVVRALREYLAVRGMGPTDHVFFYRNRPVRKDLIRERIKAAGKRVGVKVTPHSLRHTFGTQLINAGCRVTSIQKLLGHRRLNSTMIYARVHDRTVAEDYYTAMTRIEKCLTPSAGSGLAPTVGTDDADEPVSAGERALLLELVDRLAKPHLGLDVRLNLVAQMRRVLNHERPERVQYLIDGTGTTAQPALVSVAQPW
;
A
#
# COMPACT_ATOMS: atom_id res chain seq x y z
N MET A 1 55.81 3.35 -11.01
CA MET A 1 55.05 2.76 -9.87
C MET A 1 53.63 3.30 -9.93
N ASN A 2 52.68 2.51 -10.49
CA ASN A 2 51.26 2.90 -10.49
C ASN A 2 50.65 2.50 -9.14
N THR A 3 50.73 3.42 -8.15
CA THR A 3 49.98 3.23 -6.89
C THR A 3 48.50 3.37 -7.21
N THR A 4 47.73 2.35 -6.92
CA THR A 4 46.27 2.38 -7.03
C THR A 4 45.73 3.47 -6.09
N PRO A 5 44.93 4.45 -6.57
CA PRO A 5 44.44 5.54 -5.74
C PRO A 5 43.64 4.98 -4.55
N THR A 6 44.00 5.36 -3.33
CA THR A 6 43.43 4.83 -2.07
C THR A 6 42.21 5.61 -1.62
N SER A 7 42.14 6.93 -1.90
CA SER A 7 41.00 7.78 -1.50
C SER A 7 40.10 8.17 -2.67
N THR A 8 38.89 8.62 -2.36
CA THR A 8 37.92 9.13 -3.35
C THR A 8 38.43 10.38 -4.04
N ALA A 9 39.14 11.27 -3.31
CA ALA A 9 39.78 12.49 -3.81
C ALA A 9 40.87 12.16 -4.82
N GLU A 10 41.79 11.25 -4.49
CA GLU A 10 42.85 10.80 -5.42
C GLU A 10 42.28 10.18 -6.71
N ARG A 11 41.20 9.39 -6.61
CA ARG A 11 40.53 8.83 -7.79
C ARG A 11 39.89 9.90 -8.66
N TYR A 12 39.30 10.92 -8.05
CA TYR A 12 38.77 12.06 -8.79
C TYR A 12 39.87 12.83 -9.49
N ASP A 13 40.97 13.15 -8.81
CA ASP A 13 42.11 13.88 -9.39
C ASP A 13 42.78 13.08 -10.52
N HIS A 14 42.87 11.78 -10.38
CA HIS A 14 43.33 10.90 -11.46
C HIS A 14 42.39 10.95 -12.68
N ALA A 15 41.08 10.90 -12.45
CA ALA A 15 40.08 11.00 -13.52
C ALA A 15 40.11 12.40 -14.19
N LEU A 16 40.36 13.45 -13.42
CA LEU A 16 40.48 14.83 -13.92
C LEU A 16 41.70 14.99 -14.85
N ARG A 17 42.87 14.40 -14.49
CA ARG A 17 44.08 14.40 -15.36
C ARG A 17 43.86 13.68 -16.67
N GLY A 18 43.07 12.59 -16.70
CA GLY A 18 42.71 11.84 -17.91
C GLY A 18 41.57 12.49 -18.72
N ALA A 19 40.99 13.56 -18.25
CA ALA A 19 39.89 14.23 -18.94
C ALA A 19 40.40 14.96 -20.20
N ARG A 20 39.76 14.67 -21.35
CA ARG A 20 40.07 15.37 -22.60
C ARG A 20 39.56 16.81 -22.56
N HIS A 21 40.44 17.76 -22.17
CA HIS A 21 40.15 19.19 -22.19
C HIS A 21 40.31 19.82 -23.59
N SER A 22 40.92 19.11 -24.54
CA SER A 22 41.28 19.57 -25.88
C SER A 22 40.11 20.03 -26.79
N ARG A 23 38.90 19.83 -26.36
CA ARG A 23 37.68 20.26 -27.11
C ARG A 23 37.09 21.56 -26.58
N LEU A 24 37.64 22.12 -25.51
CA LEU A 24 37.14 23.36 -24.91
C LEU A 24 37.89 24.56 -25.48
N PRO A 25 37.27 25.74 -25.53
CA PRO A 25 37.97 26.99 -25.76
C PRO A 25 39.13 27.18 -24.74
N PRO A 26 40.26 27.82 -25.12
CA PRO A 26 41.43 27.98 -24.24
C PRO A 26 41.11 28.60 -22.88
N ASP A 27 40.19 29.55 -22.83
CA ASP A 27 39.83 30.30 -21.63
C ASP A 27 38.60 29.73 -20.90
N TYR A 28 38.12 28.55 -21.28
CA TYR A 28 36.94 27.97 -20.65
C TYR A 28 37.25 27.47 -19.24
N PRO A 29 36.42 27.83 -18.23
CA PRO A 29 36.65 27.40 -16.85
C PRO A 29 36.69 25.89 -16.71
N THR A 30 37.78 25.36 -16.13
CA THR A 30 37.94 23.91 -15.90
C THR A 30 37.90 23.60 -14.41
N PRO A 31 37.36 22.41 -14.04
CA PRO A 31 37.34 22.00 -12.63
C PRO A 31 38.76 21.91 -12.07
N GLN A 32 38.96 22.46 -10.88
CA GLN A 32 40.24 22.42 -10.17
C GLN A 32 40.40 21.06 -9.42
N PRO A 33 41.65 20.61 -9.19
CA PRO A 33 41.92 19.40 -8.42
C PRO A 33 41.54 19.59 -6.94
N THR A 34 41.40 18.50 -6.20
CA THR A 34 40.94 18.49 -4.81
C THR A 34 41.87 19.28 -3.85
N SER A 35 43.14 19.46 -4.22
CA SER A 35 44.08 20.29 -3.46
C SER A 35 43.71 21.78 -3.42
N ALA A 36 42.87 22.24 -4.34
CA ALA A 36 42.39 23.64 -4.38
C ALA A 36 41.02 23.79 -3.70
N TRP A 37 40.42 22.72 -3.18
CA TRP A 37 39.09 22.77 -2.60
C TRP A 37 39.10 23.12 -1.11
N PRO A 38 38.02 23.69 -0.58
CA PRO A 38 37.77 23.68 0.86
C PRO A 38 37.82 22.26 1.42
N ALA A 39 38.50 22.07 2.56
CA ALA A 39 38.68 20.73 3.16
C ALA A 39 37.37 20.00 3.43
N GLU A 40 36.32 20.72 3.79
CA GLU A 40 34.96 20.17 4.01
C GLU A 40 34.34 19.58 2.73
N ASN A 41 34.70 20.07 1.54
CA ASN A 41 34.23 19.53 0.26
C ASN A 41 34.89 18.20 -0.07
N VAL A 42 36.12 17.98 0.34
CA VAL A 42 36.81 16.69 0.21
C VAL A 42 36.10 15.64 1.08
N ALA A 43 35.80 16.00 2.33
CA ALA A 43 35.05 15.16 3.24
C ALA A 43 33.61 14.89 2.73
N LEU A 44 32.95 15.90 2.12
CA LEU A 44 31.64 15.75 1.48
C LEU A 44 31.67 14.74 0.34
N LEU A 45 32.72 14.75 -0.49
CA LEU A 45 32.85 13.81 -1.62
C LEU A 45 32.94 12.36 -1.13
N GLU A 46 33.64 12.14 -0.01
CA GLU A 46 33.73 10.81 0.61
C GLU A 46 32.37 10.36 1.18
N ARG A 47 31.65 11.22 1.91
CA ARG A 47 30.30 10.94 2.38
C ARG A 47 29.34 10.66 1.23
N TYR A 48 29.48 11.36 0.10
CA TYR A 48 28.70 11.11 -1.11
C TYR A 48 28.98 9.73 -1.70
N ARG A 49 30.24 9.30 -1.73
CA ARG A 49 30.63 7.95 -2.17
C ARG A 49 29.98 6.87 -1.28
N GLU A 50 30.04 7.06 0.04
CA GLU A 50 29.41 6.14 1.00
C GLU A 50 27.90 6.07 0.80
N TRP A 51 27.26 7.22 0.66
CA TRP A 51 25.83 7.33 0.38
C TRP A 51 25.45 6.62 -0.93
N LEU A 52 26.27 6.71 -1.98
CA LEU A 52 26.08 5.99 -3.24
C LEU A 52 26.27 4.48 -3.06
N SER A 53 27.29 4.05 -2.34
CA SER A 53 27.55 2.65 -2.04
C SER A 53 26.41 2.02 -1.25
N GLY A 54 25.90 2.70 -0.25
CA GLY A 54 24.72 2.30 0.52
C GLY A 54 23.45 2.14 -0.33
N SER A 55 23.40 2.79 -1.51
CA SER A 55 22.25 2.67 -2.43
C SER A 55 22.30 1.45 -3.37
N GLY A 56 23.34 0.62 -3.27
CA GLY A 56 23.57 -0.49 -4.21
C GLY A 56 24.02 -0.06 -5.60
N THR A 57 24.61 1.13 -5.73
CA THR A 57 25.25 1.55 -6.97
C THR A 57 26.60 0.85 -7.13
N SER A 58 26.89 0.28 -8.31
CA SER A 58 28.16 -0.40 -8.55
C SER A 58 29.35 0.57 -8.44
N GLN A 59 30.46 0.11 -7.89
CA GLN A 59 31.67 0.93 -7.71
C GLN A 59 32.16 1.52 -9.03
N ASN A 60 32.07 0.76 -10.13
CA ASN A 60 32.47 1.24 -11.45
C ASN A 60 31.65 2.49 -11.86
N VAL A 61 30.34 2.46 -11.71
CA VAL A 61 29.45 3.59 -12.05
C VAL A 61 29.68 4.77 -11.09
N ILE A 62 29.97 4.49 -9.80
CA ILE A 62 30.30 5.53 -8.82
C ILE A 62 31.52 6.32 -9.28
N PHE A 63 32.62 5.64 -9.61
CA PHE A 63 33.88 6.30 -9.96
C PHE A 63 33.95 6.78 -11.40
N GLN A 64 33.18 6.22 -12.34
CA GLN A 64 33.18 6.68 -13.73
C GLN A 64 32.23 7.86 -13.98
N ILE A 65 31.15 8.00 -13.20
CA ILE A 65 30.11 8.98 -13.51
C ILE A 65 29.78 9.87 -12.32
N TYR A 66 29.44 9.29 -11.16
CA TYR A 66 28.90 10.09 -10.05
C TYR A 66 29.95 10.94 -9.34
N ILE A 67 31.11 10.37 -9.02
CA ILE A 67 32.20 11.10 -8.36
C ILE A 67 32.79 12.17 -9.29
N PRO A 68 33.09 11.91 -10.59
CA PRO A 68 33.52 12.94 -11.50
C PRO A 68 32.54 14.11 -11.61
N MET A 69 31.23 13.85 -11.71
CA MET A 69 30.24 14.92 -11.83
C MET A 69 30.09 15.76 -10.57
N ALA A 70 30.10 15.11 -9.39
CA ALA A 70 30.12 15.85 -8.12
C ALA A 70 31.40 16.66 -7.96
N GLY A 71 32.54 16.06 -8.31
CA GLY A 71 33.84 16.74 -8.28
C GLY A 71 33.92 17.92 -9.26
N HIS A 72 33.32 17.81 -10.45
CA HIS A 72 33.23 18.96 -11.37
C HIS A 72 32.42 20.11 -10.78
N ALA A 73 31.28 19.80 -10.10
CA ALA A 73 30.51 20.84 -9.44
C ALA A 73 31.26 21.53 -8.30
N LEU A 74 32.03 20.78 -7.50
CA LEU A 74 32.84 21.33 -6.41
C LEU A 74 34.07 22.08 -6.92
N GLY A 75 34.77 21.52 -7.92
CA GLY A 75 36.00 22.06 -8.48
C GLY A 75 35.84 23.29 -9.39
N LEU A 76 34.65 23.51 -9.96
CA LEU A 76 34.34 24.71 -10.74
C LEU A 76 33.94 25.89 -9.85
N ASN A 77 33.37 25.61 -8.69
CA ASN A 77 32.81 26.67 -7.84
C ASN A 77 33.72 27.05 -6.68
N LEU A 78 34.54 26.14 -6.16
CA LEU A 78 35.52 26.34 -5.06
C LEU A 78 34.89 26.99 -3.79
N LYS A 79 33.60 26.88 -3.63
CA LYS A 79 32.85 27.36 -2.47
C LYS A 79 32.68 26.25 -1.44
N PRO A 80 32.70 26.54 -0.14
CA PRO A 80 32.27 25.62 0.88
C PRO A 80 30.86 25.04 0.56
N HIS A 81 30.64 23.73 0.75
CA HIS A 81 29.39 23.11 0.34
C HIS A 81 28.12 23.71 0.97
N PRO A 82 28.12 24.33 2.17
CA PRO A 82 26.94 25.02 2.67
C PRO A 82 26.58 26.28 1.86
N GLN A 83 27.56 26.91 1.23
CA GLN A 83 27.40 28.14 0.43
C GLN A 83 27.13 27.89 -1.05
N LEU A 84 27.15 26.63 -1.50
CA LEU A 84 26.80 26.28 -2.89
C LEU A 84 25.34 26.61 -3.17
N ASP A 85 25.08 27.31 -4.27
CA ASP A 85 23.75 27.36 -4.87
C ASP A 85 23.49 26.01 -5.56
N ILE A 86 22.60 25.21 -4.96
CA ILE A 86 22.33 23.84 -5.41
C ILE A 86 21.80 23.80 -6.86
N ASP A 87 21.15 24.84 -7.34
CA ASP A 87 20.61 24.90 -8.68
C ASP A 87 21.60 25.54 -9.66
N ALA A 88 22.08 26.75 -9.40
CA ALA A 88 22.96 27.47 -10.30
C ALA A 88 24.37 26.85 -10.39
N ASP A 89 24.99 26.51 -9.24
CA ASP A 89 26.36 25.99 -9.25
C ASP A 89 26.48 24.58 -9.82
N LEU A 90 25.40 23.76 -9.71
CA LEU A 90 25.36 22.45 -10.36
C LEU A 90 25.09 22.54 -11.88
N GLU A 91 24.30 23.53 -12.33
CA GLU A 91 24.10 23.75 -13.76
C GLU A 91 25.40 24.15 -14.47
N ARG A 92 26.26 24.94 -13.81
CA ARG A 92 27.61 25.27 -14.31
C ARG A 92 28.44 24.02 -14.62
N ALA A 93 28.36 22.98 -13.79
CA ALA A 93 29.03 21.71 -14.06
C ALA A 93 28.42 20.96 -15.27
N LEU A 94 27.12 21.08 -15.49
CA LEU A 94 26.48 20.52 -16.66
C LEU A 94 26.86 21.27 -17.93
N ASP A 95 26.99 22.59 -17.87
CA ASP A 95 27.41 23.42 -19.01
C ASP A 95 28.85 23.13 -19.43
N TYR A 96 29.74 22.89 -18.46
CA TYR A 96 31.10 22.40 -18.73
C TYR A 96 31.10 21.09 -19.52
N VAL A 97 30.20 20.15 -19.18
CA VAL A 97 30.08 18.87 -19.93
C VAL A 97 29.47 19.09 -21.31
N LYS A 98 28.48 19.97 -21.45
CA LYS A 98 27.88 20.33 -22.75
C LYS A 98 28.91 20.97 -23.68
N ALA A 99 29.75 21.88 -23.16
CA ALA A 99 30.80 22.55 -23.93
C ALA A 99 31.80 21.58 -24.55
N LYS A 100 31.99 20.37 -23.97
CA LYS A 100 32.83 19.31 -24.54
C LYS A 100 32.23 18.63 -25.78
N GLN A 101 31.03 18.99 -26.21
CA GLN A 101 30.33 18.42 -27.37
C GLN A 101 30.26 16.88 -27.36
N LEU A 102 29.96 16.30 -26.19
CA LEU A 102 29.81 14.85 -26.02
C LEU A 102 28.43 14.37 -26.53
N SER A 103 28.27 13.03 -26.64
CA SER A 103 27.00 12.47 -27.11
C SER A 103 25.81 12.87 -26.21
N ALA A 104 24.64 13.04 -26.82
CA ALA A 104 23.40 13.38 -26.10
C ALA A 104 23.08 12.39 -24.98
N GLN A 105 23.39 11.10 -25.20
CA GLN A 105 23.22 10.04 -24.19
C GLN A 105 24.15 10.27 -22.99
N TRP A 106 25.41 10.65 -23.21
CA TRP A 106 26.36 10.94 -22.14
C TRP A 106 25.96 12.18 -21.35
N ILE A 107 25.57 13.26 -22.04
CA ILE A 107 25.06 14.48 -21.38
C ILE A 107 23.84 14.16 -20.49
N LYS A 108 22.93 13.29 -20.96
CA LYS A 108 21.78 12.82 -20.16
C LYS A 108 22.23 12.04 -18.92
N MET A 109 23.27 11.19 -19.02
CA MET A 109 23.83 10.47 -17.88
C MET A 109 24.47 11.43 -16.86
N CYS A 110 25.24 12.42 -17.31
CA CYS A 110 25.84 13.46 -16.47
C CYS A 110 24.78 14.30 -15.76
N ARG A 111 23.72 14.70 -16.45
CA ARG A 111 22.57 15.40 -15.83
C ARG A 111 21.93 14.55 -14.73
N ASN A 112 21.70 13.27 -14.95
CA ASN A 112 21.16 12.37 -13.96
C ASN A 112 22.11 12.21 -12.75
N ALA A 113 23.42 12.26 -12.97
CA ALA A 113 24.41 12.21 -11.89
C ALA A 113 24.36 13.47 -11.04
N LEU A 114 24.30 14.65 -11.65
CA LEU A 114 24.14 15.92 -10.93
C LEU A 114 22.80 15.99 -10.17
N GLU A 115 21.71 15.49 -10.75
CA GLU A 115 20.44 15.39 -10.02
C GLU A 115 20.55 14.49 -8.77
N LYS A 116 21.37 13.44 -8.83
CA LYS A 116 21.61 12.56 -7.69
C LYS A 116 22.48 13.26 -6.63
N PHE A 117 23.48 14.05 -7.04
CA PHE A 117 24.29 14.88 -6.15
C PHE A 117 23.48 16.03 -5.53
N ARG A 118 22.64 16.72 -6.30
CA ARG A 118 21.68 17.73 -5.82
C ARG A 118 20.81 17.18 -4.68
N ARG A 119 20.30 15.95 -4.82
CA ARG A 119 19.51 15.32 -3.78
C ARG A 119 20.31 15.02 -2.53
N PHE A 120 21.53 14.53 -2.67
CA PHE A 120 22.42 14.29 -1.55
C PHE A 120 22.70 15.59 -0.79
N LEU A 121 23.03 16.69 -1.49
CA LEU A 121 23.26 18.01 -0.87
C LEU A 121 22.02 18.53 -0.12
N ARG A 122 20.84 18.39 -0.70
CA ARG A 122 19.59 18.78 -0.01
C ARG A 122 19.35 17.95 1.25
N GLN A 123 19.67 16.67 1.21
CA GLN A 123 19.57 15.79 2.37
C GLN A 123 20.59 16.16 3.46
N GLU A 124 21.85 16.41 3.11
CA GLU A 124 22.89 16.92 4.03
C GLU A 124 22.48 18.23 4.71
N ARG A 125 21.70 19.06 4.01
CA ARG A 125 21.16 20.33 4.54
C ARG A 125 19.84 20.20 5.29
N GLY A 126 19.32 18.98 5.50
CA GLY A 126 18.01 18.75 6.13
C GLY A 126 16.82 19.27 5.31
N GLN A 127 17.01 19.58 4.03
CA GLN A 127 15.95 20.07 3.14
C GLN A 127 15.13 18.89 2.61
N ILE A 128 13.89 18.76 3.08
CA ILE A 128 12.96 17.74 2.59
C ILE A 128 12.41 18.19 1.23
N GLU A 129 12.68 17.40 0.20
CA GLU A 129 12.21 17.67 -1.17
C GLU A 129 10.70 17.35 -1.31
N VAL A 130 9.85 18.33 -1.07
CA VAL A 130 8.49 18.34 -1.64
C VAL A 130 8.45 19.43 -2.71
N ALA A 131 9.23 19.26 -3.76
CA ALA A 131 9.09 20.10 -4.94
C ALA A 131 7.71 19.83 -5.56
N LEU A 132 6.75 20.72 -5.31
CA LEU A 132 5.50 20.75 -6.04
C LEU A 132 5.84 21.01 -7.52
N ARG A 133 5.54 20.02 -8.37
CA ARG A 133 5.62 20.24 -9.81
C ARG A 133 4.51 21.21 -10.20
N PRO A 134 4.81 22.28 -10.93
CA PRO A 134 3.78 23.17 -11.41
C PRO A 134 2.75 22.38 -12.22
N LEU A 135 1.48 22.71 -12.02
CA LEU A 135 0.41 22.14 -12.83
C LEU A 135 0.62 22.52 -14.30
N ASN A 136 0.52 21.55 -15.19
CA ASN A 136 0.48 21.83 -16.62
C ASN A 136 -0.90 22.46 -16.96
N ARG A 137 -0.99 23.79 -16.85
CA ARG A 137 -2.25 24.55 -17.08
C ARG A 137 -2.71 24.42 -18.53
N GLU A 138 -1.80 24.42 -19.49
CA GLU A 138 -2.13 24.20 -20.90
C GLU A 138 -2.89 22.90 -21.10
N ARG A 139 -2.45 21.83 -20.48
CA ARG A 139 -3.10 20.51 -20.60
C ARG A 139 -4.47 20.43 -19.94
N TYR A 140 -4.66 21.08 -18.78
CA TYR A 140 -5.84 20.86 -17.95
C TYR A 140 -6.83 22.01 -17.96
N CYS A 141 -6.40 23.23 -18.32
CA CYS A 141 -7.21 24.43 -18.24
C CYS A 141 -7.48 25.06 -19.60
N ALA A 142 -6.69 24.77 -20.66
CA ALA A 142 -6.92 25.37 -21.97
C ALA A 142 -8.33 25.04 -22.50
N GLY A 143 -9.03 26.05 -22.96
CA GLY A 143 -10.41 25.91 -23.48
C GLY A 143 -11.50 25.78 -22.41
N LEU A 144 -11.16 25.83 -21.13
CA LEU A 144 -12.16 25.96 -20.07
C LEU A 144 -12.43 27.42 -19.75
N PRO A 145 -13.69 27.79 -19.41
CA PRO A 145 -14.02 29.14 -18.94
C PRO A 145 -13.26 29.49 -17.67
N ASP A 146 -12.82 30.75 -17.55
CA ASP A 146 -12.00 31.20 -16.41
C ASP A 146 -12.68 30.94 -15.06
N TRP A 147 -14.00 31.13 -14.99
CA TRP A 147 -14.77 30.87 -13.77
C TRP A 147 -14.71 29.40 -13.34
N VAL A 148 -14.67 28.44 -14.29
CA VAL A 148 -14.53 27.00 -13.98
C VAL A 148 -13.15 26.72 -13.41
N VAL A 149 -12.11 27.29 -14.06
CA VAL A 149 -10.71 27.12 -13.63
C VAL A 149 -10.53 27.67 -12.22
N GLU A 150 -11.02 28.90 -11.97
CA GLU A 150 -10.93 29.55 -10.66
C GLU A 150 -11.61 28.72 -9.56
N GLN A 151 -12.83 28.22 -9.81
CA GLN A 151 -13.56 27.42 -8.85
C GLN A 151 -12.92 26.03 -8.64
N LEU A 152 -12.33 25.42 -9.67
CA LEU A 152 -11.56 24.18 -9.51
C LEU A 152 -10.28 24.41 -8.68
N GLU A 153 -9.60 25.54 -8.84
CA GLU A 153 -8.45 25.89 -8.00
C GLU A 153 -8.86 26.06 -6.52
N ARG A 154 -9.97 26.76 -6.26
CA ARG A 154 -10.54 26.88 -4.90
C ARG A 154 -10.91 25.51 -4.32
N TYR A 155 -11.53 24.65 -5.13
CA TYR A 155 -11.92 23.31 -4.72
C TYR A 155 -10.70 22.42 -4.46
N GLN A 156 -9.66 22.51 -5.29
CA GLN A 156 -8.38 21.86 -5.04
C GLN A 156 -7.80 22.30 -3.69
N HIS A 157 -7.75 23.61 -3.43
CA HIS A 157 -7.20 24.16 -2.20
C HIS A 157 -7.95 23.62 -0.96
N LEU A 158 -9.27 23.56 -1.01
CA LEU A 158 -10.11 22.98 0.05
C LEU A 158 -9.83 21.48 0.29
N LYS A 159 -9.53 20.72 -0.76
CA LYS A 159 -9.25 19.28 -0.68
C LYS A 159 -7.82 18.97 -0.25
N GLN A 160 -6.88 19.85 -0.56
CA GLN A 160 -5.44 19.63 -0.41
C GLN A 160 -4.98 19.28 1.03
N PRO A 161 -5.51 19.87 2.12
CA PRO A 161 -5.15 19.50 3.48
C PRO A 161 -5.44 18.05 3.84
N ASN A 162 -6.40 17.42 3.15
CA ASN A 162 -6.75 16.02 3.33
C ASN A 162 -5.86 15.06 2.53
N TRP A 163 -4.96 15.59 1.72
CA TRP A 163 -4.09 14.80 0.87
C TRP A 163 -2.79 14.44 1.59
N ARG A 164 -2.20 13.29 1.23
CA ARG A 164 -0.92 12.88 1.79
C ARG A 164 0.20 13.72 1.20
N PRO A 165 1.05 14.39 2.02
CA PRO A 165 2.14 15.23 1.53
C PRO A 165 3.05 14.50 0.54
N ALA A 166 3.45 13.28 0.85
CA ALA A 166 4.33 12.46 -0.02
C ALA A 166 3.73 12.16 -1.42
N ARG A 167 2.42 12.36 -1.61
CA ARG A 167 1.71 12.07 -2.88
C ARG A 167 1.00 13.30 -3.45
N LEU A 168 1.31 14.48 -2.95
CA LEU A 168 0.59 15.71 -3.27
C LEU A 168 0.55 15.98 -4.77
N ASN A 169 1.69 15.97 -5.45
CA ASN A 169 1.77 16.16 -6.91
C ASN A 169 0.88 15.18 -7.69
N GLN A 170 0.86 13.91 -7.28
CA GLN A 170 0.06 12.90 -7.95
C GLN A 170 -1.44 13.11 -7.70
N GLN A 171 -1.81 13.56 -6.51
CA GLN A 171 -3.20 13.84 -6.17
C GLN A 171 -3.71 15.09 -6.90
N ILE A 172 -2.88 16.14 -7.04
CA ILE A 172 -3.17 17.31 -7.87
C ILE A 172 -3.42 16.89 -9.32
N MET A 173 -2.48 16.16 -9.92
CA MET A 173 -2.65 15.69 -11.31
C MET A 173 -3.91 14.83 -11.49
N ARG A 174 -4.21 13.96 -10.51
CA ARG A 174 -5.42 13.11 -10.54
C ARG A 174 -6.69 13.93 -10.39
N PHE A 175 -6.68 14.94 -9.55
CA PHE A 175 -7.78 15.86 -9.36
C PHE A 175 -8.11 16.57 -10.68
N TRP A 176 -7.11 17.22 -11.28
CA TRP A 176 -7.30 17.94 -12.55
C TRP A 176 -7.67 17.02 -13.70
N SER A 177 -7.00 15.90 -13.87
CA SER A 177 -7.35 14.92 -14.91
C SER A 177 -8.77 14.37 -14.76
N GLY A 178 -9.27 14.25 -13.54
CA GLY A 178 -10.63 13.76 -13.28
C GLY A 178 -11.70 14.82 -13.52
N HIS A 179 -11.41 16.07 -13.15
CA HIS A 179 -12.38 17.15 -13.32
C HIS A 179 -12.38 17.71 -14.74
N SER A 180 -11.23 17.85 -15.40
CA SER A 180 -11.16 18.54 -16.70
C SER A 180 -11.82 17.77 -17.86
N ARG A 181 -11.83 16.44 -17.86
CA ARG A 181 -12.28 15.64 -19.01
C ARG A 181 -13.70 15.95 -19.47
N LEU A 182 -14.66 15.92 -18.57
CA LEU A 182 -16.07 16.19 -18.86
C LEU A 182 -16.26 17.68 -19.21
N TRP A 183 -15.56 18.58 -18.51
CA TRP A 183 -15.63 20.01 -18.77
C TRP A 183 -15.08 20.37 -20.15
N HIS A 184 -13.94 19.81 -20.58
CA HIS A 184 -13.42 20.01 -21.95
C HIS A 184 -14.43 19.57 -22.99
N TRP A 185 -14.99 18.36 -22.79
CA TRP A 185 -16.00 17.84 -23.71
C TRP A 185 -17.24 18.75 -23.81
N LEU A 186 -17.70 19.30 -22.70
CA LEU A 186 -18.82 20.25 -22.66
C LEU A 186 -18.48 21.56 -23.39
N CYS A 187 -17.34 22.17 -23.06
CA CYS A 187 -16.95 23.46 -23.62
C CYS A 187 -16.59 23.40 -25.11
N GLU A 188 -16.11 22.25 -25.59
CA GLU A 188 -15.86 22.02 -27.01
C GLU A 188 -17.15 21.97 -27.85
N ARG A 189 -18.28 21.57 -27.27
CA ARG A 189 -19.54 21.33 -27.98
C ARG A 189 -20.63 22.34 -27.69
N HIS A 190 -20.52 23.03 -26.59
CA HIS A 190 -21.55 23.96 -26.14
C HIS A 190 -20.91 25.26 -25.64
N PRO A 191 -21.51 26.43 -25.96
CA PRO A 191 -21.06 27.69 -25.40
C PRO A 191 -21.45 27.78 -23.92
N ILE A 192 -20.58 27.35 -23.04
CA ILE A 192 -20.81 27.35 -21.58
C ILE A 192 -20.18 28.61 -20.99
N THR A 193 -21.00 29.59 -20.69
CA THR A 193 -20.61 30.82 -20.00
C THR A 193 -20.89 30.75 -18.48
N GLY A 194 -21.89 29.96 -18.09
CA GLY A 194 -22.29 29.75 -16.71
C GLY A 194 -22.97 28.40 -16.47
N LEU A 195 -23.32 28.12 -15.22
CA LEU A 195 -23.99 26.85 -14.84
C LEU A 195 -25.39 26.72 -15.48
N ALA A 196 -26.07 27.83 -15.74
CA ALA A 196 -27.39 27.82 -16.36
C ALA A 196 -27.38 27.27 -17.80
N ASP A 197 -26.25 27.36 -18.48
CA ASP A 197 -26.10 26.87 -19.86
C ASP A 197 -26.02 25.35 -19.91
N ILE A 198 -25.70 24.70 -18.77
CA ILE A 198 -25.53 23.26 -18.71
C ILE A 198 -26.89 22.57 -18.51
N LYS A 199 -27.34 21.89 -19.55
CA LYS A 199 -28.57 21.10 -19.50
C LYS A 199 -28.27 19.65 -19.14
N ARG A 200 -29.26 18.98 -18.55
CA ARG A 200 -29.15 17.53 -18.24
C ARG A 200 -28.81 16.74 -19.53
N GLN A 201 -29.37 17.12 -20.66
CA GLN A 201 -29.15 16.43 -21.93
C GLN A 201 -27.67 16.46 -22.32
N HIS A 202 -26.95 17.55 -22.13
CA HIS A 202 -25.50 17.63 -22.43
C HIS A 202 -24.69 16.56 -21.67
N ILE A 203 -25.09 16.25 -20.43
CA ILE A 203 -24.39 15.23 -19.67
C ILE A 203 -24.77 13.81 -20.12
N LEU A 204 -26.01 13.60 -20.54
CA LEU A 204 -26.42 12.32 -21.14
C LEU A 204 -25.70 12.10 -22.47
N ASP A 205 -25.57 13.13 -23.30
CA ASP A 205 -24.80 13.09 -24.56
C ASP A 205 -23.32 12.79 -24.32
N TYR A 206 -22.73 13.29 -23.19
CA TYR A 206 -21.38 12.91 -22.77
C TYR A 206 -21.29 11.42 -22.43
N VAL A 207 -22.28 10.87 -21.73
CA VAL A 207 -22.33 9.44 -21.38
C VAL A 207 -22.37 8.60 -22.65
N ASP A 208 -23.27 8.93 -23.58
CA ASP A 208 -23.43 8.20 -24.84
C ASP A 208 -22.16 8.30 -25.69
N HIS A 209 -21.58 9.50 -25.81
CA HIS A 209 -20.30 9.70 -26.49
C HIS A 209 -19.17 8.85 -25.85
N GLY A 210 -19.05 8.86 -24.53
CA GLY A 210 -18.00 8.10 -23.83
C GLY A 210 -18.12 6.60 -24.05
N LEU A 211 -19.35 6.07 -24.02
CA LEU A 211 -19.62 4.66 -24.30
C LEU A 211 -19.35 4.31 -25.77
N ALA A 212 -19.78 5.15 -26.71
CA ALA A 212 -19.53 4.98 -28.15
C ALA A 212 -18.03 5.07 -28.48
N ALA A 213 -17.28 5.93 -27.81
CA ALA A 213 -15.82 6.03 -27.92
C ALA A 213 -15.06 4.87 -27.24
N GLY A 214 -15.76 3.89 -26.66
CA GLY A 214 -15.18 2.72 -26.02
C GLY A 214 -14.62 2.96 -24.61
N TYR A 215 -15.00 4.02 -23.93
CA TYR A 215 -14.61 4.23 -22.53
C TYR A 215 -15.25 3.15 -21.65
N ALA A 216 -14.47 2.63 -20.70
CA ALA A 216 -15.04 1.72 -19.72
C ALA A 216 -16.13 2.43 -18.90
N THR A 217 -17.25 1.74 -18.63
CA THR A 217 -18.38 2.23 -17.83
C THR A 217 -17.93 2.84 -16.50
N ALA A 218 -16.94 2.21 -15.84
CA ALA A 218 -16.35 2.72 -14.61
C ALA A 218 -15.64 4.08 -14.80
N THR A 219 -15.08 4.36 -15.98
CA THR A 219 -14.45 5.65 -16.32
C THR A 219 -15.51 6.73 -16.45
N VAL A 220 -16.57 6.46 -17.21
CA VAL A 220 -17.71 7.39 -17.37
C VAL A 220 -18.33 7.70 -16.00
N ASN A 221 -18.61 6.67 -15.21
CA ASN A 221 -19.12 6.83 -13.84
C ASN A 221 -18.17 7.63 -12.93
N GLN A 222 -16.86 7.50 -13.13
CA GLN A 222 -15.89 8.29 -12.36
C GLN A 222 -15.95 9.77 -12.75
N ASP A 223 -16.09 10.07 -14.03
CA ASP A 223 -16.22 11.46 -14.52
C ASP A 223 -17.52 12.09 -14.01
N LEU A 224 -18.64 11.37 -14.04
CA LEU A 224 -19.89 11.81 -13.42
C LEU A 224 -19.76 12.06 -11.91
N ARG A 225 -19.02 11.22 -11.20
CA ARG A 225 -18.75 11.45 -9.76
C ARG A 225 -17.92 12.70 -9.51
N TYR A 226 -16.89 12.97 -10.34
CA TYR A 226 -16.12 14.20 -10.26
C TYR A 226 -16.98 15.42 -10.56
N PHE A 227 -17.76 15.37 -11.64
CA PHE A 227 -18.67 16.45 -12.01
C PHE A 227 -19.67 16.75 -10.88
N ARG A 228 -20.37 15.74 -10.38
CA ARG A 228 -21.32 15.90 -9.27
C ARG A 228 -20.66 16.46 -8.01
N ALA A 229 -19.45 15.98 -7.66
CA ALA A 229 -18.75 16.46 -6.48
C ALA A 229 -18.36 17.94 -6.61
N PHE A 230 -18.03 18.39 -7.81
CA PHE A 230 -17.75 19.78 -8.08
C PHE A 230 -19.02 20.65 -8.06
N LEU A 231 -20.14 20.17 -8.63
CA LEU A 231 -21.42 20.86 -8.53
C LEU A 231 -21.90 21.05 -7.08
N LEU A 232 -21.71 20.04 -6.23
CA LEU A 232 -22.02 20.17 -4.81
C LEU A 232 -21.14 21.21 -4.13
N PHE A 233 -19.86 21.26 -4.45
CA PHE A 233 -18.97 22.31 -3.97
C PHE A 233 -19.43 23.70 -4.43
N LEU A 234 -19.82 23.86 -5.70
CA LEU A 234 -20.35 25.14 -6.22
C LEU A 234 -21.64 25.55 -5.49
N GLN A 235 -22.51 24.58 -5.20
CA GLN A 235 -23.72 24.84 -4.40
C GLN A 235 -23.39 25.33 -2.98
N GLU A 236 -22.38 24.75 -2.33
CA GLU A 236 -21.87 25.20 -1.04
C GLU A 236 -21.26 26.62 -1.11
N GLN A 237 -20.74 27.03 -2.28
CA GLN A 237 -20.24 28.38 -2.52
C GLN A 237 -21.33 29.38 -2.92
N GLY A 238 -22.61 29.00 -2.89
CA GLY A 238 -23.75 29.86 -3.18
C GLY A 238 -24.18 29.90 -4.64
N TYR A 239 -23.58 29.10 -5.53
CA TYR A 239 -24.03 29.02 -6.92
C TYR A 239 -25.37 28.28 -7.02
N GLN A 240 -26.26 28.80 -7.90
CA GLN A 240 -27.51 28.13 -8.20
C GLN A 240 -27.27 26.93 -9.12
N VAL A 241 -27.24 25.73 -8.53
CA VAL A 241 -27.01 24.49 -9.27
C VAL A 241 -28.35 23.82 -9.61
N PRO A 242 -28.67 23.60 -10.90
CA PRO A 242 -29.87 22.88 -11.29
C PRO A 242 -29.92 21.46 -10.69
N GLN A 243 -30.99 21.14 -9.97
CA GLN A 243 -31.17 19.83 -9.33
C GLN A 243 -31.12 18.65 -10.31
N ALA A 244 -31.53 18.90 -11.57
CA ALA A 244 -31.47 17.92 -12.64
C ALA A 244 -30.04 17.42 -12.94
N LEU A 245 -29.01 18.25 -12.71
CA LEU A 245 -27.60 17.89 -12.89
C LEU A 245 -27.07 17.03 -11.73
N LEU A 246 -27.58 17.24 -10.52
CA LEU A 246 -27.18 16.46 -9.34
C LEU A 246 -27.80 15.04 -9.33
N ARG A 247 -28.90 14.84 -10.08
CA ARG A 247 -29.66 13.58 -10.13
C ARG A 247 -29.39 12.74 -11.38
N ILE A 248 -28.24 12.93 -12.03
CA ILE A 248 -27.84 12.10 -13.18
C ILE A 248 -27.49 10.71 -12.68
N PRO A 249 -28.15 9.64 -13.16
CA PRO A 249 -27.84 8.29 -12.77
C PRO A 249 -26.49 7.84 -13.34
N GLY A 250 -25.76 7.04 -12.60
CA GLY A 250 -24.59 6.34 -13.15
C GLY A 250 -25.01 5.24 -14.14
N VAL A 251 -24.14 4.94 -15.06
CA VAL A 251 -24.30 3.80 -15.98
C VAL A 251 -24.14 2.49 -15.18
N LYS A 252 -25.01 1.53 -15.41
CA LYS A 252 -24.94 0.23 -14.73
C LYS A 252 -23.63 -0.47 -15.08
N GLU A 253 -22.82 -0.72 -14.08
CA GLU A 253 -21.59 -1.49 -14.26
C GLU A 253 -21.89 -3.00 -14.23
N PRO A 254 -21.26 -3.79 -15.12
CA PRO A 254 -21.37 -5.23 -15.01
C PRO A 254 -20.77 -5.71 -13.69
N ASP A 255 -21.45 -6.61 -13.02
CA ASP A 255 -20.98 -7.23 -11.75
C ASP A 255 -19.83 -8.19 -12.08
N ARG A 256 -18.61 -7.65 -12.09
CA ARG A 256 -17.41 -8.43 -12.41
C ARG A 256 -16.87 -9.05 -11.14
N LEU A 257 -16.75 -10.37 -11.15
CA LEU A 257 -16.02 -11.07 -10.09
C LEU A 257 -14.57 -10.59 -10.02
N PRO A 258 -14.00 -10.44 -8.82
CA PRO A 258 -12.61 -10.06 -8.66
C PRO A 258 -11.69 -11.09 -9.33
N ARG A 259 -10.70 -10.60 -10.06
CA ARG A 259 -9.67 -11.47 -10.62
C ARG A 259 -8.70 -11.86 -9.52
N PHE A 260 -8.67 -13.12 -9.18
CA PHE A 260 -7.69 -13.74 -8.29
C PHE A 260 -6.86 -14.76 -9.08
N LEU A 261 -5.76 -15.17 -8.51
CA LEU A 261 -4.85 -16.16 -9.10
C LEU A 261 -5.23 -17.56 -8.60
N THR A 262 -5.09 -18.55 -9.46
CA THR A 262 -5.18 -19.95 -9.05
C THR A 262 -3.97 -20.34 -8.20
N ASP A 263 -4.06 -21.41 -7.43
CA ASP A 263 -2.95 -21.88 -6.59
C ASP A 263 -1.73 -22.24 -7.42
N GLU A 264 -1.93 -22.79 -8.63
CA GLU A 264 -0.85 -23.05 -9.56
C GLU A 264 -0.17 -21.77 -10.05
N GLN A 265 -0.94 -20.73 -10.42
CA GLN A 265 -0.40 -19.44 -10.81
C GLN A 265 0.39 -18.77 -9.68
N VAL A 266 -0.08 -18.92 -8.45
CA VAL A 266 0.63 -18.43 -7.26
C VAL A 266 1.93 -19.19 -7.07
N ARG A 267 1.93 -20.53 -7.23
CA ARG A 267 3.13 -21.37 -7.14
C ARG A 267 4.18 -20.97 -8.19
N LEU A 268 3.79 -20.77 -9.44
CA LEU A 268 4.71 -20.32 -10.50
C LEU A 268 5.36 -18.98 -10.16
N LEU A 269 4.59 -18.02 -9.62
CA LEU A 269 5.13 -16.73 -9.19
C LEU A 269 6.06 -16.88 -7.99
N HIS A 270 5.66 -17.67 -7.00
CA HIS A 270 6.47 -17.97 -5.83
C HIS A 270 7.84 -18.54 -6.24
N ASP A 271 7.85 -19.56 -7.10
CA ASP A 271 9.07 -20.22 -7.55
C ASP A 271 9.97 -19.26 -8.35
N ASP A 272 9.40 -18.39 -9.19
CA ASP A 272 10.17 -17.35 -9.91
C ASP A 272 10.86 -16.38 -8.94
N PHE A 273 10.15 -15.92 -7.88
CA PHE A 273 10.76 -15.01 -6.91
C PHE A 273 11.84 -15.69 -6.07
N GLU A 274 11.66 -16.94 -5.66
CA GLU A 274 12.66 -17.70 -4.90
C GLU A 274 13.89 -18.01 -5.78
N GLN A 275 13.70 -18.50 -7.00
CA GLN A 275 14.80 -18.82 -7.93
C GLN A 275 15.65 -17.59 -8.26
N ARG A 276 15.04 -16.42 -8.45
CA ARG A 276 15.78 -15.20 -8.73
C ARG A 276 16.69 -14.77 -7.59
N VAL A 277 16.35 -15.06 -6.34
CA VAL A 277 17.25 -14.81 -5.21
C VAL A 277 18.45 -15.76 -5.23
N VAL A 278 18.20 -17.04 -5.56
CA VAL A 278 19.24 -18.07 -5.60
C VAL A 278 20.19 -17.85 -6.80
N GLN A 279 19.63 -17.54 -7.97
CA GLN A 279 20.36 -17.41 -9.23
C GLN A 279 20.96 -16.02 -9.46
N ALA A 280 20.86 -15.11 -8.50
CA ALA A 280 21.34 -13.74 -8.66
C ALA A 280 22.87 -13.69 -8.83
N PRO A 281 23.38 -13.21 -10.00
CA PRO A 281 24.80 -13.29 -10.36
C PRO A 281 25.67 -12.27 -9.61
N SER A 282 25.07 -11.33 -8.88
CA SER A 282 25.82 -10.32 -8.12
C SER A 282 25.05 -9.89 -6.86
N PRO A 283 25.76 -9.37 -5.84
CA PRO A 283 25.13 -8.85 -4.62
C PRO A 283 24.05 -7.79 -4.89
N TYR A 284 24.23 -6.96 -5.91
CA TYR A 284 23.26 -5.92 -6.28
C TYR A 284 21.97 -6.50 -6.85
N ILE A 285 22.09 -7.49 -7.75
CA ILE A 285 20.92 -8.18 -8.33
C ILE A 285 20.23 -9.01 -7.25
N ARG A 286 20.99 -9.63 -6.35
CA ARG A 286 20.44 -10.36 -5.21
C ARG A 286 19.66 -9.47 -4.27
N ARG A 287 20.18 -8.27 -3.95
CA ARG A 287 19.47 -7.28 -3.14
C ARG A 287 18.13 -6.87 -3.78
N ASP A 288 18.14 -6.64 -5.09
CA ASP A 288 16.93 -6.31 -5.84
C ASP A 288 15.92 -7.47 -5.85
N ALA A 289 16.40 -8.71 -6.02
CA ALA A 289 15.57 -9.91 -5.95
C ALA A 289 14.96 -10.12 -4.55
N LEU A 290 15.74 -9.88 -3.48
CA LEU A 290 15.25 -9.93 -2.10
C LEU A 290 14.19 -8.87 -1.81
N LEU A 291 14.36 -7.64 -2.33
CA LEU A 291 13.35 -6.59 -2.27
C LEU A 291 12.04 -7.03 -2.94
N ASP A 292 12.16 -7.55 -4.17
CA ASP A 292 11.01 -7.99 -4.96
C ASP A 292 10.25 -9.12 -4.26
N ARG A 293 10.98 -10.10 -3.71
CA ARG A 293 10.43 -11.24 -2.98
C ARG A 293 9.71 -10.79 -1.71
N ALA A 294 10.33 -9.94 -0.89
CA ALA A 294 9.71 -9.42 0.32
C ALA A 294 8.43 -8.62 0.03
N ALA A 295 8.45 -7.77 -1.01
CA ALA A 295 7.27 -7.03 -1.45
C ALA A 295 6.15 -7.95 -1.97
N PHE A 296 6.50 -9.00 -2.73
CA PHE A 296 5.57 -10.03 -3.20
C PHE A 296 4.84 -10.70 -2.03
N TYR A 297 5.58 -11.17 -1.03
CA TYR A 297 4.98 -11.84 0.13
C TYR A 297 4.07 -10.91 0.95
N LEU A 298 4.46 -9.65 1.15
CA LEU A 298 3.59 -8.68 1.83
C LEU A 298 2.28 -8.41 1.07
N LEU A 299 2.33 -8.39 -0.26
CA LEU A 299 1.14 -8.22 -1.10
C LEU A 299 0.25 -9.45 -1.09
N TRP A 300 0.85 -10.66 -1.16
CA TRP A 300 0.12 -11.92 -1.27
C TRP A 300 -0.25 -12.50 0.10
N GLN A 301 0.70 -12.75 1.01
CA GLN A 301 0.41 -13.37 2.32
C GLN A 301 0.05 -12.34 3.41
N GLY A 302 0.53 -11.11 3.28
CA GLY A 302 0.16 -10.02 4.18
C GLY A 302 -1.12 -9.28 3.76
N GLY A 303 -1.57 -9.46 2.51
CA GLY A 303 -2.74 -8.78 1.98
C GLY A 303 -2.65 -7.26 1.97
N LEU A 304 -1.45 -6.68 1.98
CA LEU A 304 -1.25 -5.24 1.98
C LEU A 304 -1.64 -4.62 0.64
N ARG A 305 -2.10 -3.36 0.67
CA ARG A 305 -2.21 -2.56 -0.55
C ARG A 305 -0.82 -2.13 -1.02
N LEU A 306 -0.64 -1.98 -2.33
CA LEU A 306 0.65 -1.52 -2.88
C LEU A 306 1.16 -0.25 -2.17
N GLY A 307 0.29 0.71 -1.94
CA GLY A 307 0.68 1.94 -1.25
C GLY A 307 1.00 1.76 0.23
N GLU A 308 0.50 0.73 0.87
CA GLU A 308 0.85 0.39 2.26
C GLU A 308 2.24 -0.26 2.32
N VAL A 309 2.60 -1.08 1.32
CA VAL A 309 3.96 -1.63 1.19
C VAL A 309 4.99 -0.52 0.94
N GLU A 310 4.66 0.49 0.13
CA GLU A 310 5.55 1.61 -0.18
C GLU A 310 5.78 2.54 1.01
N ASP A 311 4.72 2.78 1.79
CA ASP A 311 4.73 3.72 2.92
C ASP A 311 5.19 3.03 4.23
N LEU A 312 5.54 1.71 4.22
CA LEU A 312 5.91 0.94 5.40
C LEU A 312 7.26 1.41 5.96
N LEU A 313 7.31 1.72 7.26
CA LEU A 313 8.50 2.15 7.98
C LEU A 313 9.11 1.00 8.79
N LEU A 314 10.40 1.12 9.13
CA LEU A 314 11.09 0.13 9.96
C LEU A 314 10.44 -0.02 11.35
N GLU A 315 9.99 1.08 11.94
CA GLU A 315 9.30 1.11 13.23
C GLU A 315 7.92 0.42 13.22
N ASP A 316 7.35 0.20 12.03
CA ASP A 316 6.07 -0.51 11.88
C ASP A 316 6.23 -2.03 11.97
N LEU A 317 7.48 -2.56 11.91
CA LEU A 317 7.76 -3.98 11.88
C LEU A 317 8.05 -4.52 13.29
N ASP A 318 7.25 -5.48 13.73
CA ASP A 318 7.54 -6.34 14.87
C ASP A 318 7.77 -7.78 14.36
N LEU A 319 8.99 -8.04 13.87
CA LEU A 319 9.34 -9.34 13.31
C LEU A 319 9.41 -10.46 14.35
N PRO A 320 9.88 -10.23 15.60
CA PRO A 320 9.75 -11.22 16.66
C PRO A 320 8.30 -11.56 16.99
N GLY A 321 7.43 -10.55 17.09
CA GLY A 321 5.99 -10.71 17.34
C GLY A 321 5.21 -11.14 16.09
N ARG A 322 5.86 -11.35 14.94
CA ARG A 322 5.27 -11.79 13.67
C ARG A 322 4.09 -10.92 13.24
N ARG A 323 4.24 -9.61 13.36
CA ARG A 323 3.22 -8.63 13.00
C ARG A 323 3.83 -7.35 12.46
N LEU A 324 3.01 -6.57 11.78
CA LEU A 324 3.32 -5.20 11.39
C LEU A 324 2.09 -4.31 11.55
N THR A 325 2.33 -3.02 11.72
CA THR A 325 1.29 -2.00 11.80
C THR A 325 1.18 -1.26 10.48
N VAL A 326 -0.02 -1.26 9.89
CA VAL A 326 -0.31 -0.40 8.74
C VAL A 326 -0.90 0.89 9.27
N ARG A 327 -0.10 1.96 9.26
CA ARG A 327 -0.53 3.29 9.70
C ARG A 327 -1.33 4.00 8.62
N GLN A 328 -2.34 4.76 9.04
CA GLN A 328 -3.14 5.63 8.19
C GLN A 328 -3.62 4.94 6.88
N GLY A 329 -4.10 3.71 6.99
CA GLY A 329 -4.77 3.01 5.92
C GLY A 329 -5.85 3.87 5.26
N LYS A 330 -6.49 3.41 4.20
CA LYS A 330 -7.60 4.14 3.55
C LYS A 330 -8.68 4.49 4.59
N GLY A 331 -8.79 5.79 4.96
CA GLY A 331 -9.71 6.29 5.98
C GLY A 331 -9.06 6.55 7.35
N ARG A 332 -7.73 6.65 7.44
CA ARG A 332 -6.95 6.98 8.65
C ARG A 332 -7.14 6.02 9.83
N GLN A 333 -7.44 4.75 9.57
CA GLN A 333 -7.48 3.72 10.61
C GLN A 333 -6.23 2.85 10.51
N ASP A 334 -5.54 2.71 11.61
CA ASP A 334 -4.43 1.80 11.76
C ASP A 334 -4.96 0.38 11.91
N ARG A 335 -4.19 -0.60 11.43
CA ARG A 335 -4.48 -2.01 11.65
C ARG A 335 -3.21 -2.83 11.77
N THR A 336 -3.30 -3.88 12.56
CA THR A 336 -2.26 -4.90 12.65
C THR A 336 -2.46 -5.93 11.54
N VAL A 337 -1.36 -6.33 10.91
CA VAL A 337 -1.28 -7.44 9.96
C VAL A 337 -0.36 -8.49 10.54
N TYR A 338 -0.80 -9.74 10.56
CA TYR A 338 -0.02 -10.87 11.02
C TYR A 338 0.85 -11.43 9.89
N LEU A 339 2.05 -11.90 10.24
CA LEU A 339 3.04 -12.37 9.29
C LEU A 339 3.28 -13.87 9.48
N THR A 340 3.33 -14.61 8.37
CA THR A 340 3.78 -16.00 8.37
C THR A 340 5.31 -16.04 8.53
N ASP A 341 5.85 -17.20 8.92
CA ASP A 341 7.30 -17.38 9.04
C ASP A 341 8.02 -17.11 7.70
N THR A 342 7.38 -17.43 6.59
CA THR A 342 7.89 -17.14 5.25
C THR A 342 8.04 -15.65 5.00
N VAL A 343 7.05 -14.84 5.38
CA VAL A 343 7.11 -13.37 5.25
C VAL A 343 8.19 -12.80 6.15
N VAL A 344 8.26 -13.27 7.41
CA VAL A 344 9.28 -12.83 8.37
C VAL A 344 10.68 -13.14 7.87
N ARG A 345 10.92 -14.35 7.35
CA ARG A 345 12.19 -14.75 6.75
C ARG A 345 12.54 -13.84 5.56
N ALA A 346 11.63 -13.65 4.62
CA ALA A 346 11.86 -12.81 3.45
C ALA A 346 12.18 -11.35 3.83
N LEU A 347 11.51 -10.80 4.84
CA LEU A 347 11.80 -9.47 5.36
C LEU A 347 13.18 -9.42 6.03
N ARG A 348 13.53 -10.38 6.90
CA ARG A 348 14.84 -10.43 7.56
C ARG A 348 15.98 -10.51 6.55
N GLU A 349 15.88 -11.37 5.54
CA GLU A 349 16.89 -11.51 4.51
C GLU A 349 17.05 -10.24 3.66
N TYR A 350 15.94 -9.56 3.34
CA TYR A 350 16.02 -8.27 2.68
C TYR A 350 16.63 -7.18 3.58
N LEU A 351 16.21 -7.09 4.84
CA LEU A 351 16.72 -6.09 5.78
C LEU A 351 18.22 -6.24 6.05
N ALA A 352 18.74 -7.47 6.05
CA ALA A 352 20.18 -7.74 6.19
C ALA A 352 21.02 -7.13 5.05
N VAL A 353 20.47 -6.99 3.85
CA VAL A 353 21.15 -6.42 2.68
C VAL A 353 20.65 -5.01 2.32
N ARG A 354 19.60 -4.54 2.97
CA ARG A 354 19.03 -3.21 2.75
C ARG A 354 20.05 -2.11 3.04
N GLY A 355 20.84 -2.28 4.09
CA GLY A 355 21.79 -1.28 4.57
C GLY A 355 21.11 -0.11 5.29
N MET A 356 21.93 0.79 5.83
CA MET A 356 21.50 2.07 6.41
C MET A 356 21.16 3.03 5.27
N GLY A 357 19.89 3.09 4.89
CA GLY A 357 19.43 4.00 3.84
C GLY A 357 19.11 5.40 4.40
N PRO A 358 18.92 6.37 3.52
CA PRO A 358 18.60 7.76 3.91
C PRO A 358 17.16 7.94 4.41
N THR A 359 16.44 6.87 4.62
CA THR A 359 15.02 6.90 5.01
C THR A 359 14.69 5.70 5.88
N ASP A 360 13.72 5.85 6.77
CA ASP A 360 13.21 4.77 7.61
C ASP A 360 12.19 3.86 6.88
N HIS A 361 11.93 4.10 5.59
CA HIS A 361 11.08 3.22 4.81
C HIS A 361 11.69 1.82 4.72
N VAL A 362 10.90 0.78 4.92
CA VAL A 362 11.35 -0.61 4.77
C VAL A 362 11.93 -0.81 3.36
N PHE A 363 11.19 -0.38 2.34
CA PHE A 363 11.61 -0.54 0.95
C PHE A 363 12.16 0.75 0.38
N PHE A 364 13.41 0.72 -0.01
CA PHE A 364 14.00 1.81 -0.77
C PHE A 364 14.87 1.28 -1.93
N TYR A 365 14.94 2.07 -2.98
CA TYR A 365 15.67 1.75 -4.20
C TYR A 365 16.40 3.00 -4.70
N ARG A 366 17.71 2.87 -4.97
CA ARG A 366 18.56 3.98 -5.43
C ARG A 366 18.44 5.24 -4.53
N ASN A 367 18.53 5.05 -3.21
CA ASN A 367 18.45 6.08 -2.18
C ASN A 367 17.13 6.88 -2.19
N ARG A 368 16.03 6.24 -2.55
CA ARG A 368 14.67 6.79 -2.45
C ARG A 368 13.71 5.75 -1.90
N PRO A 369 12.68 6.16 -1.19
CA PRO A 369 11.56 5.28 -0.93
C PRO A 369 11.04 4.71 -2.25
N VAL A 370 10.69 3.44 -2.24
CA VAL A 370 10.16 2.77 -3.42
C VAL A 370 8.84 3.42 -3.81
N ARG A 371 8.67 3.72 -5.10
CA ARG A 371 7.41 4.23 -5.65
C ARG A 371 6.58 3.08 -6.21
N LYS A 372 5.25 3.23 -6.14
CA LYS A 372 4.28 2.20 -6.58
C LYS A 372 4.54 1.65 -7.99
N ASP A 373 5.11 2.46 -8.86
CA ASP A 373 5.40 2.03 -10.22
C ASP A 373 6.53 0.99 -10.26
N LEU A 374 7.53 1.08 -9.38
CA LEU A 374 8.62 0.10 -9.35
C LEU A 374 8.12 -1.29 -8.92
N ILE A 375 7.44 -1.40 -7.78
CA ILE A 375 6.91 -2.70 -7.31
C ILE A 375 5.90 -3.24 -8.30
N ARG A 376 5.02 -2.38 -8.84
CA ARG A 376 4.03 -2.79 -9.84
C ARG A 376 4.67 -3.39 -11.08
N GLU A 377 5.67 -2.71 -11.65
CA GLU A 377 6.33 -3.20 -12.87
C GLU A 377 7.16 -4.45 -12.60
N ARG A 378 7.75 -4.60 -11.41
CA ARG A 378 8.48 -5.81 -11.03
C ARG A 378 7.55 -7.01 -10.84
N ILE A 379 6.40 -6.83 -10.19
CA ILE A 379 5.36 -7.87 -10.08
C ILE A 379 4.84 -8.26 -11.49
N LYS A 380 4.57 -7.28 -12.34
CA LYS A 380 4.13 -7.51 -13.72
C LYS A 380 5.20 -8.24 -14.55
N ALA A 381 6.47 -7.88 -14.37
CA ALA A 381 7.59 -8.54 -15.04
C ALA A 381 7.75 -10.00 -14.58
N ALA A 382 7.55 -10.29 -13.28
CA ALA A 382 7.50 -11.66 -12.77
C ALA A 382 6.39 -12.46 -13.46
N GLY A 383 5.17 -11.91 -13.48
CA GLY A 383 4.06 -12.55 -14.18
C GLY A 383 4.34 -12.81 -15.67
N LYS A 384 5.00 -11.86 -16.36
CA LYS A 384 5.38 -12.04 -17.76
C LYS A 384 6.36 -13.20 -17.96
N ARG A 385 7.32 -13.41 -17.03
CA ARG A 385 8.28 -14.52 -17.12
C ARG A 385 7.62 -15.89 -17.00
N VAL A 386 6.60 -16.00 -16.17
CA VAL A 386 5.91 -17.27 -15.91
C VAL A 386 4.54 -17.38 -16.63
N GLY A 387 4.24 -16.49 -17.57
CA GLY A 387 2.99 -16.52 -18.35
C GLY A 387 1.73 -16.15 -17.55
N VAL A 388 1.85 -15.54 -16.37
CA VAL A 388 0.74 -15.20 -15.47
C VAL A 388 0.42 -13.70 -15.52
N LYS A 389 -0.84 -13.35 -15.76
CA LYS A 389 -1.28 -11.95 -15.68
C LYS A 389 -1.54 -11.54 -14.24
N VAL A 390 -0.57 -10.90 -13.62
CA VAL A 390 -0.60 -10.52 -12.20
C VAL A 390 -0.51 -9.01 -11.97
N THR A 391 -1.16 -8.55 -10.92
CA THR A 391 -1.09 -7.18 -10.41
C THR A 391 -1.02 -7.20 -8.88
N PRO A 392 -0.49 -6.17 -8.21
CA PRO A 392 -0.54 -6.09 -6.75
C PRO A 392 -1.95 -6.24 -6.17
N HIS A 393 -2.95 -5.78 -6.90
CA HIS A 393 -4.34 -5.89 -6.47
C HIS A 393 -4.88 -7.31 -6.60
N SER A 394 -4.52 -8.05 -7.68
CA SER A 394 -4.91 -9.45 -7.82
C SER A 394 -4.24 -10.34 -6.76
N LEU A 395 -2.99 -10.07 -6.34
CA LEU A 395 -2.34 -10.78 -5.23
C LEU A 395 -3.13 -10.62 -3.92
N ARG A 396 -3.54 -9.39 -3.62
CA ARG A 396 -4.37 -9.13 -2.43
C ARG A 396 -5.77 -9.76 -2.54
N HIS A 397 -6.37 -9.82 -3.72
CA HIS A 397 -7.62 -10.56 -3.94
C HIS A 397 -7.41 -12.06 -3.72
N THR A 398 -6.32 -12.61 -4.23
CA THR A 398 -5.93 -14.01 -4.01
C THR A 398 -5.81 -14.32 -2.52
N PHE A 399 -5.15 -13.46 -1.73
CA PHE A 399 -5.09 -13.59 -0.27
C PHE A 399 -6.49 -13.69 0.35
N GLY A 400 -7.39 -12.76 0.01
CA GLY A 400 -8.76 -12.78 0.54
C GLY A 400 -9.53 -14.04 0.15
N THR A 401 -9.39 -14.48 -1.10
CA THR A 401 -10.04 -15.70 -1.62
C THR A 401 -9.48 -16.96 -0.97
N GLN A 402 -8.15 -17.08 -0.85
CA GLN A 402 -7.51 -18.23 -0.19
C GLN A 402 -7.89 -18.34 1.28
N LEU A 403 -8.02 -17.21 2.01
CA LEU A 403 -8.46 -17.22 3.41
C LEU A 403 -9.91 -17.70 3.55
N ILE A 404 -10.81 -17.27 2.65
CA ILE A 404 -12.21 -17.77 2.66
C ILE A 404 -12.23 -19.26 2.39
N ASN A 405 -11.49 -19.73 1.38
CA ASN A 405 -11.41 -21.15 1.02
C ASN A 405 -10.85 -22.02 2.14
N ALA A 406 -9.95 -21.44 2.95
CA ALA A 406 -9.40 -22.06 4.15
C ALA A 406 -10.33 -21.94 5.39
N GLY A 407 -11.57 -21.49 5.23
CA GLY A 407 -12.56 -21.39 6.32
C GLY A 407 -12.38 -20.19 7.25
N CYS A 408 -11.57 -19.19 6.89
CA CYS A 408 -11.40 -18.01 7.72
C CYS A 408 -12.69 -17.16 7.71
N ARG A 409 -13.12 -16.70 8.88
CA ARG A 409 -14.34 -15.89 9.04
C ARG A 409 -14.26 -14.60 8.23
N VAL A 410 -15.33 -14.26 7.50
CA VAL A 410 -15.41 -13.03 6.67
C VAL A 410 -15.11 -11.76 7.47
N THR A 411 -15.54 -11.70 8.73
CA THR A 411 -15.27 -10.58 9.65
C THR A 411 -13.77 -10.45 9.99
N SER A 412 -13.07 -11.57 10.13
CA SER A 412 -11.60 -11.58 10.35
C SER A 412 -10.87 -11.12 9.09
N ILE A 413 -11.29 -11.59 7.91
CA ILE A 413 -10.74 -11.16 6.62
C ILE A 413 -10.99 -9.67 6.40
N GLN A 414 -12.17 -9.15 6.78
CA GLN A 414 -12.47 -7.72 6.72
C GLN A 414 -11.48 -6.89 7.54
N LYS A 415 -11.18 -7.31 8.76
CA LYS A 415 -10.22 -6.64 9.65
C LYS A 415 -8.79 -6.72 9.08
N LEU A 416 -8.34 -7.90 8.65
CA LEU A 416 -7.02 -8.12 8.05
C LEU A 416 -6.82 -7.24 6.81
N LEU A 417 -7.80 -7.21 5.92
CA LEU A 417 -7.76 -6.39 4.73
C LEU A 417 -8.00 -4.88 5.01
N GLY A 418 -8.54 -4.50 6.16
CA GLY A 418 -8.90 -3.12 6.47
C GLY A 418 -9.99 -2.59 5.52
N HIS A 419 -11.06 -3.36 5.33
CA HIS A 419 -12.24 -2.95 4.58
C HIS A 419 -13.23 -2.26 5.52
N ARG A 420 -13.55 -0.97 5.25
CA ARG A 420 -14.54 -0.22 6.05
C ARG A 420 -15.96 -0.76 5.92
N ARG A 421 -16.30 -1.34 4.76
CA ARG A 421 -17.63 -1.89 4.46
C ARG A 421 -17.52 -3.38 4.24
N LEU A 422 -18.41 -4.15 4.87
CA LEU A 422 -18.48 -5.60 4.73
C LEU A 422 -18.68 -6.02 3.26
N ASN A 423 -19.47 -5.25 2.49
CA ASN A 423 -19.70 -5.50 1.05
C ASN A 423 -18.39 -5.61 0.25
N SER A 424 -17.32 -4.91 0.66
CA SER A 424 -16.00 -5.03 0.00
C SER A 424 -15.33 -6.38 0.28
N THR A 425 -15.74 -7.10 1.31
CA THR A 425 -15.24 -8.43 1.67
C THR A 425 -16.19 -9.51 1.18
N MET A 426 -17.50 -9.25 1.12
CA MET A 426 -18.50 -10.17 0.57
C MET A 426 -18.27 -10.50 -0.90
N ILE A 427 -17.51 -9.70 -1.63
CA ILE A 427 -17.12 -10.00 -3.00
C ILE A 427 -16.30 -11.30 -3.11
N TYR A 428 -15.56 -11.68 -2.07
CA TYR A 428 -14.83 -12.95 -2.01
C TYR A 428 -15.77 -14.14 -1.73
N ALA A 429 -16.82 -13.94 -0.94
CA ALA A 429 -17.81 -14.98 -0.65
C ALA A 429 -18.65 -15.35 -1.89
N ARG A 430 -18.80 -14.43 -2.86
CA ARG A 430 -19.53 -14.69 -4.12
C ARG A 430 -18.77 -15.59 -5.10
N VAL A 431 -17.50 -15.87 -4.85
CA VAL A 431 -16.64 -16.63 -5.77
C VAL A 431 -16.79 -18.14 -5.60
N HIS A 432 -17.46 -18.60 -4.53
CA HIS A 432 -17.52 -20.03 -4.19
C HIS A 432 -18.94 -20.58 -4.03
N ASP A 433 -19.52 -21.05 -5.14
CA ASP A 433 -20.69 -21.94 -5.10
C ASP A 433 -20.35 -23.29 -4.45
N ARG A 434 -19.10 -23.74 -4.51
CA ARG A 434 -18.65 -25.00 -3.93
C ARG A 434 -18.67 -24.99 -2.41
N THR A 435 -18.23 -23.91 -1.79
CA THR A 435 -18.24 -23.74 -0.34
C THR A 435 -19.68 -23.65 0.19
N VAL A 436 -20.60 -23.05 -0.56
CA VAL A 436 -22.02 -22.97 -0.17
C VAL A 436 -22.63 -24.37 -0.09
N ALA A 437 -22.34 -25.24 -1.04
CA ALA A 437 -22.82 -26.62 -1.02
C ALA A 437 -22.20 -27.43 0.12
N GLU A 438 -20.89 -27.31 0.34
CA GLU A 438 -20.16 -27.98 1.42
C GLU A 438 -20.63 -27.49 2.81
N ASP A 439 -20.80 -26.19 2.99
CA ASP A 439 -21.33 -25.58 4.22
C ASP A 439 -22.78 -26.04 4.46
N TYR A 440 -23.62 -26.09 3.40
CA TYR A 440 -24.99 -26.59 3.48
C TYR A 440 -25.03 -28.07 3.90
N TYR A 441 -24.28 -28.94 3.23
CA TYR A 441 -24.26 -30.36 3.58
C TYR A 441 -23.68 -30.60 4.96
N THR A 442 -22.67 -29.88 5.37
CA THR A 442 -22.08 -29.95 6.72
C THR A 442 -23.10 -29.52 7.78
N ALA A 443 -23.77 -28.38 7.55
CA ALA A 443 -24.82 -27.89 8.45
C ALA A 443 -26.01 -28.84 8.51
N MET A 444 -26.50 -29.34 7.33
CA MET A 444 -27.62 -30.27 7.27
C MET A 444 -27.28 -31.60 7.94
N THR A 445 -26.07 -32.14 7.76
CA THR A 445 -25.63 -33.36 8.46
C THR A 445 -25.68 -33.18 9.98
N ARG A 446 -25.30 -32.04 10.50
CA ARG A 446 -25.42 -31.72 11.93
C ARG A 446 -26.87 -31.61 12.38
N ILE A 447 -27.71 -30.96 11.60
CA ILE A 447 -29.14 -30.82 11.88
C ILE A 447 -29.81 -32.21 11.85
N GLU A 448 -29.54 -33.02 10.84
CA GLU A 448 -30.08 -34.38 10.69
C GLU A 448 -29.64 -35.31 11.84
N LYS A 449 -28.37 -35.22 12.28
CA LYS A 449 -27.90 -35.92 13.48
C LYS A 449 -28.68 -35.54 14.75
N CYS A 450 -29.11 -34.28 14.86
CA CYS A 450 -29.95 -33.83 15.97
C CYS A 450 -31.41 -34.29 15.87
N LEU A 451 -31.90 -34.64 14.66
CA LEU A 451 -33.27 -35.04 14.41
C LEU A 451 -33.46 -36.56 14.40
N THR A 452 -32.40 -37.36 14.31
CA THR A 452 -32.49 -38.82 14.38
C THR A 452 -32.85 -39.26 15.80
N PRO A 453 -34.05 -39.88 16.04
CA PRO A 453 -34.39 -40.44 17.34
C PRO A 453 -33.39 -41.57 17.65
N SER A 454 -32.88 -41.61 18.86
CA SER A 454 -32.09 -42.72 19.37
C SER A 454 -32.90 -44.00 19.29
N ALA A 455 -32.76 -44.80 18.23
CA ALA A 455 -33.29 -46.14 18.15
C ALA A 455 -32.52 -47.05 19.12
N GLY A 456 -33.25 -47.72 20.00
CA GLY A 456 -32.76 -48.45 21.16
C GLY A 456 -31.75 -49.55 20.87
N SER A 457 -30.99 -49.79 21.89
CA SER A 457 -30.17 -50.90 22.29
C SER A 457 -30.08 -52.14 21.40
N GLY A 458 -28.87 -52.49 21.03
CA GLY A 458 -28.50 -53.79 20.50
C GLY A 458 -27.02 -53.92 20.15
N LEU A 459 -26.25 -54.46 21.13
CA LEU A 459 -25.00 -55.22 20.95
C LEU A 459 -23.81 -54.57 20.20
N ALA A 460 -22.73 -54.41 20.94
CA ALA A 460 -21.38 -54.07 20.47
C ALA A 460 -20.81 -55.15 19.52
N PRO A 461 -19.80 -54.77 18.70
CA PRO A 461 -18.45 -55.14 19.08
C PRO A 461 -17.41 -53.99 18.98
N THR A 462 -16.44 -54.13 19.88
CA THR A 462 -15.23 -53.41 20.03
C THR A 462 -14.33 -53.38 18.81
N VAL A 463 -13.81 -52.23 18.42
CA VAL A 463 -12.37 -51.99 18.09
C VAL A 463 -12.10 -50.49 18.19
N GLY A 464 -11.02 -50.11 18.92
CA GLY A 464 -10.65 -48.75 19.25
C GLY A 464 -9.99 -47.98 18.10
N THR A 465 -10.07 -46.68 18.22
CA THR A 465 -8.96 -45.70 18.03
C THR A 465 -9.46 -44.31 18.36
N ASP A 466 -8.80 -43.70 19.19
CA ASP A 466 -8.49 -42.34 19.69
C ASP A 466 -9.26 -41.13 19.15
N ASP A 467 -9.53 -40.21 20.12
CA ASP A 467 -10.01 -38.82 20.00
C ASP A 467 -11.47 -38.65 19.58
N ALA A 468 -12.38 -39.11 20.45
CA ALA A 468 -13.79 -38.76 20.35
C ALA A 468 -14.17 -37.83 21.53
N ASP A 469 -14.83 -36.72 21.21
CA ASP A 469 -15.67 -35.96 22.14
C ASP A 469 -16.46 -36.91 23.05
N GLU A 470 -16.23 -36.87 24.36
CA GLU A 470 -17.02 -37.64 25.31
C GLU A 470 -18.49 -37.23 25.20
N PRO A 471 -19.45 -38.17 25.08
CA PRO A 471 -20.83 -37.83 24.98
C PRO A 471 -21.36 -37.25 26.29
N VAL A 472 -22.04 -36.10 26.20
CA VAL A 472 -22.70 -35.43 27.32
C VAL A 472 -23.47 -36.45 28.15
N SER A 473 -23.18 -36.56 29.43
CA SER A 473 -23.80 -37.55 30.34
C SER A 473 -25.32 -37.36 30.46
N ALA A 474 -26.04 -38.41 30.83
CA ALA A 474 -27.48 -38.33 31.03
C ALA A 474 -27.91 -37.22 32.00
N GLY A 475 -27.10 -36.96 33.03
CA GLY A 475 -27.31 -35.89 34.00
C GLY A 475 -27.11 -34.49 33.42
N GLU A 476 -26.07 -34.32 32.62
CA GLU A 476 -25.79 -33.05 31.93
C GLU A 476 -26.85 -32.74 30.87
N ARG A 477 -27.34 -33.78 30.21
CA ARG A 477 -28.45 -33.66 29.23
C ARG A 477 -29.76 -33.21 29.90
N ALA A 478 -30.09 -33.78 31.07
CA ALA A 478 -31.26 -33.37 31.85
C ALA A 478 -31.14 -31.90 32.31
N LEU A 479 -29.95 -31.50 32.77
CA LEU A 479 -29.68 -30.13 33.18
C LEU A 479 -29.76 -29.14 31.98
N LEU A 480 -29.25 -29.51 30.81
CA LEU A 480 -29.37 -28.70 29.60
C LEU A 480 -30.83 -28.51 29.17
N LEU A 481 -31.66 -29.54 29.24
CA LEU A 481 -33.09 -29.47 28.93
C LEU A 481 -33.81 -28.53 29.92
N GLU A 482 -33.52 -28.62 31.21
CA GLU A 482 -34.08 -27.71 32.22
C GLU A 482 -33.68 -26.24 31.97
N LEU A 483 -32.43 -25.99 31.59
CA LEU A 483 -31.94 -24.64 31.25
C LEU A 483 -32.63 -24.09 29.98
N VAL A 484 -32.90 -24.94 28.99
CA VAL A 484 -33.63 -24.59 27.76
C VAL A 484 -35.08 -24.23 28.11
N ASP A 485 -35.78 -25.05 28.92
CA ASP A 485 -37.15 -24.78 29.33
C ASP A 485 -37.29 -23.47 30.13
N ARG A 486 -36.29 -23.16 30.94
CA ARG A 486 -36.20 -21.87 31.65
C ARG A 486 -35.96 -20.71 30.68
N LEU A 487 -35.10 -20.89 29.66
CA LEU A 487 -34.83 -19.88 28.64
C LEU A 487 -36.05 -19.56 27.77
N ALA A 488 -36.94 -20.55 27.55
CA ALA A 488 -38.15 -20.42 26.75
C ALA A 488 -39.27 -19.56 27.40
N LYS A 489 -39.12 -19.19 28.66
CA LYS A 489 -40.13 -18.37 29.35
C LYS A 489 -40.15 -16.94 28.78
N PRO A 490 -41.33 -16.40 28.34
CA PRO A 490 -41.39 -15.14 27.59
C PRO A 490 -41.03 -13.87 28.38
N HIS A 491 -41.03 -13.88 29.70
CA HIS A 491 -40.84 -12.71 30.53
C HIS A 491 -39.45 -12.58 31.20
N LEU A 492 -38.46 -13.32 30.73
CA LEU A 492 -37.09 -13.27 31.25
C LEU A 492 -36.33 -12.04 30.71
N GLY A 493 -35.77 -11.26 31.63
CA GLY A 493 -34.87 -10.14 31.31
C GLY A 493 -33.60 -10.61 30.57
N LEU A 494 -32.97 -9.72 29.82
CA LEU A 494 -31.80 -10.02 28.97
C LEU A 494 -30.65 -10.60 29.80
N ASP A 495 -30.38 -10.06 30.97
CA ASP A 495 -29.30 -10.52 31.85
C ASP A 495 -29.49 -11.97 32.33
N VAL A 496 -30.73 -12.34 32.64
CA VAL A 496 -31.07 -13.71 33.04
C VAL A 496 -30.92 -14.67 31.88
N ARG A 497 -31.31 -14.26 30.68
CA ARG A 497 -31.11 -15.05 29.45
C ARG A 497 -29.63 -15.28 29.15
N LEU A 498 -28.80 -14.23 29.25
CA LEU A 498 -27.35 -14.33 29.04
C LEU A 498 -26.68 -15.26 30.07
N ASN A 499 -27.14 -15.22 31.32
CA ASN A 499 -26.63 -16.11 32.38
C ASN A 499 -27.00 -17.58 32.12
N LEU A 500 -28.24 -17.86 31.70
CA LEU A 500 -28.68 -19.22 31.31
C LEU A 500 -27.87 -19.76 30.14
N VAL A 501 -27.60 -18.95 29.12
CA VAL A 501 -26.76 -19.33 27.99
C VAL A 501 -25.31 -19.59 28.42
N ALA A 502 -24.77 -18.82 29.37
CA ALA A 502 -23.44 -19.04 29.92
C ALA A 502 -23.35 -20.36 30.69
N GLN A 503 -24.39 -20.70 31.46
CA GLN A 503 -24.49 -21.99 32.17
C GLN A 503 -24.56 -23.17 31.20
N MET A 504 -25.35 -23.07 30.15
CA MET A 504 -25.41 -24.11 29.09
C MET A 504 -24.05 -24.32 28.41
N ARG A 505 -23.30 -23.24 28.14
CA ARG A 505 -21.94 -23.35 27.57
C ARG A 505 -20.97 -24.06 28.51
N ARG A 506 -21.02 -23.82 29.82
CA ARG A 506 -20.17 -24.51 30.80
C ARG A 506 -20.45 -26.00 30.84
N VAL A 507 -21.73 -26.39 30.83
CA VAL A 507 -22.12 -27.82 30.78
C VAL A 507 -21.61 -28.48 29.49
N LEU A 508 -21.73 -27.81 28.35
CA LEU A 508 -21.25 -28.33 27.05
C LEU A 508 -19.73 -28.41 26.94
N ASN A 509 -18.98 -27.58 27.69
CA ASN A 509 -17.52 -27.58 27.70
C ASN A 509 -16.93 -28.48 28.82
N HIS A 510 -17.73 -29.31 29.47
CA HIS A 510 -17.31 -30.17 30.60
C HIS A 510 -16.62 -29.41 31.75
N GLU A 511 -16.86 -28.08 31.90
CA GLU A 511 -16.38 -27.31 33.03
C GLU A 511 -17.20 -27.69 34.28
N ARG A 512 -16.57 -28.28 35.29
CA ARG A 512 -17.24 -28.66 36.55
C ARG A 512 -17.85 -27.41 37.17
N PRO A 513 -19.15 -27.41 37.54
CA PRO A 513 -19.77 -26.30 38.24
C PRO A 513 -19.22 -26.21 39.65
N GLU A 514 -18.56 -25.12 40.00
CA GLU A 514 -18.41 -24.78 41.40
C GLU A 514 -19.81 -24.62 42.01
N ARG A 515 -20.08 -25.32 43.14
CA ARG A 515 -21.35 -25.27 43.84
C ARG A 515 -21.63 -23.82 44.32
N VAL A 516 -22.40 -23.09 43.58
CA VAL A 516 -23.05 -21.89 44.10
C VAL A 516 -24.41 -22.29 44.65
N GLN A 517 -24.48 -22.39 45.99
CA GLN A 517 -25.67 -22.68 46.72
C GLN A 517 -26.55 -21.40 46.73
N TYR A 518 -27.58 -21.39 45.90
CA TYR A 518 -28.61 -20.30 46.00
C TYR A 518 -29.59 -20.69 47.08
N LEU A 519 -29.59 -19.92 48.20
CA LEU A 519 -30.68 -19.88 49.14
C LEU A 519 -31.92 -19.25 48.43
N ILE A 520 -32.95 -20.05 48.28
CA ILE A 520 -34.25 -19.56 47.80
C ILE A 520 -35.03 -19.17 49.05
N ASP A 521 -35.06 -17.87 49.35
CA ASP A 521 -36.06 -17.32 50.27
C ASP A 521 -37.34 -17.06 49.49
N GLY A 522 -38.43 -17.56 50.03
CA GLY A 522 -39.76 -17.56 49.43
C GLY A 522 -40.50 -16.24 49.39
N THR A 523 -39.85 -15.09 49.29
CA THR A 523 -40.48 -13.79 49.16
C THR A 523 -39.80 -12.97 48.08
N GLY A 524 -40.54 -12.64 47.05
CA GLY A 524 -40.08 -11.96 45.85
C GLY A 524 -39.59 -10.52 46.07
N THR A 525 -38.38 -10.33 46.54
CA THR A 525 -37.74 -9.02 46.56
C THR A 525 -36.27 -9.19 46.15
N THR A 526 -35.87 -8.45 45.14
CA THR A 526 -34.54 -8.42 44.56
C THR A 526 -33.52 -7.88 45.57
N ALA A 527 -32.52 -8.71 45.99
CA ALA A 527 -31.36 -8.25 46.72
C ALA A 527 -30.14 -8.19 45.74
N GLN A 528 -29.45 -7.08 45.75
CA GLN A 528 -28.19 -6.86 45.02
C GLN A 528 -27.06 -7.75 45.56
N PRO A 529 -26.19 -8.29 44.73
CA PRO A 529 -25.02 -9.03 45.21
C PRO A 529 -23.94 -8.09 45.75
N ALA A 530 -23.49 -8.34 46.97
CA ALA A 530 -22.34 -7.70 47.57
C ALA A 530 -21.05 -8.20 46.94
N LEU A 531 -20.19 -7.28 46.51
CA LEU A 531 -18.81 -7.53 46.06
C LEU A 531 -17.96 -7.93 47.29
N VAL A 532 -17.51 -9.19 47.35
CA VAL A 532 -16.44 -9.60 48.23
C VAL A 532 -15.12 -9.53 47.48
N SER A 533 -14.32 -8.54 47.85
CA SER A 533 -12.94 -8.38 47.47
C SER A 533 -12.12 -9.52 48.08
N VAL A 534 -11.44 -10.31 47.23
CA VAL A 534 -10.35 -11.19 47.68
C VAL A 534 -9.05 -10.66 47.13
N ALA A 535 -8.17 -10.28 48.06
CA ALA A 535 -6.84 -9.78 47.85
C ALA A 535 -5.95 -10.87 47.21
N GLN A 536 -5.09 -10.44 46.33
CA GLN A 536 -3.94 -11.21 45.85
C GLN A 536 -2.88 -11.32 46.94
N PRO A 537 -2.05 -12.36 46.92
CA PRO A 537 -0.63 -12.20 47.22
C PRO A 537 0.27 -12.74 46.10
N TRP A 538 1.22 -11.91 45.79
CA TRP A 538 2.54 -12.06 45.11
C TRP A 538 2.56 -12.31 43.62
#